data_74aaec9114e3afa91fff5b963f2637e4
#
_entry.id   74aaec9114e3afa91fff5b963f2637e4
#
_cell.length_a   1.000
_cell.length_b   1.000
_cell.length_c   1.000
_cell.angle_alpha   90.00
_cell.angle_beta   90.00
_cell.angle_gamma   90.00
#
_symmetry.space_group_name_H-M   'P 1'
#
loop_
_entity.id
_entity.type
_entity.pdbx_description
1 polymer ?
#
loop_
_entity_poly.entity_id
_entity_poly.type
_entity_poly.pdbx_seq_one_letter_code
_entity_poly.pdbx_strand_id
1 'polypeptide(L)'
;MKIAVIGSGISGLSAAYYLSKNHKVDLFEKDNHFGGHSHTLDLNLNNKKISVDIGFIVFNYKTYPNLINFFKDNSIEIEKSNMSFSVSVKDTNFEYCGKGISGMFSNKSNIFNLKFLNMFFDLIKFYKKNNNLTIYDNNLTLGDYLTKEKLSKEFTDYHIIPMVAAIWSMPPYEASQMPLSFFLKFFQNHGLFKLKNRPQWYTVKNRSRTYVNKILNKISGEHYKNYKINLIKRHKENIEIFYGEKNEFFIYDKVVIATHADEALSILEKPTDEEK
;
A
#
# COMPACT_ATOMS: atom_id res chain seq x y z
N MET A 1 2.73 -27.39 16.74
CA MET A 1 3.99 -26.64 16.66
C MET A 1 3.82 -25.28 17.31
N LYS A 2 4.90 -24.73 17.84
CA LYS A 2 4.99 -23.35 18.30
C LYS A 2 5.61 -22.50 17.17
N ILE A 3 4.87 -21.52 16.66
CA ILE A 3 5.27 -20.72 15.49
C ILE A 3 5.34 -19.25 15.88
N ALA A 4 6.41 -18.57 15.48
CA ALA A 4 6.49 -17.11 15.56
C ALA A 4 6.11 -16.49 14.22
N VAL A 5 5.34 -15.38 14.27
CA VAL A 5 5.09 -14.49 13.13
C VAL A 5 5.67 -13.13 13.46
N ILE A 6 6.58 -12.63 12.63
CA ILE A 6 7.29 -11.36 12.83
C ILE A 6 6.72 -10.34 11.84
N GLY A 7 6.16 -9.26 12.38
CA GLY A 7 5.41 -8.24 11.64
C GLY A 7 3.91 -8.48 11.68
N SER A 8 3.16 -7.47 12.09
CA SER A 8 1.70 -7.52 12.27
C SER A 8 0.90 -6.82 11.18
N GLY A 9 1.51 -6.52 10.04
CA GLY A 9 0.79 -6.07 8.86
C GLY A 9 -0.19 -7.13 8.35
N ILE A 10 -0.90 -6.84 7.26
CA ILE A 10 -1.92 -7.78 6.72
C ILE A 10 -1.34 -9.16 6.40
N SER A 11 -0.08 -9.24 5.96
CA SER A 11 0.60 -10.50 5.68
C SER A 11 0.80 -11.32 6.96
N GLY A 12 1.31 -10.70 8.03
CA GLY A 12 1.51 -11.37 9.31
C GLY A 12 0.21 -11.73 10.01
N LEU A 13 -0.76 -10.82 10.04
CA LEU A 13 -2.09 -11.10 10.62
C LEU A 13 -2.78 -12.26 9.91
N SER A 14 -2.76 -12.32 8.58
CA SER A 14 -3.38 -13.42 7.85
C SER A 14 -2.64 -14.73 8.05
N ALA A 15 -1.31 -14.73 8.03
CA ALA A 15 -0.50 -15.91 8.31
C ALA A 15 -0.77 -16.43 9.73
N ALA A 16 -0.72 -15.55 10.73
CA ALA A 16 -0.99 -15.91 12.12
C ALA A 16 -2.40 -16.48 12.31
N TYR A 17 -3.42 -15.86 11.69
CA TYR A 17 -4.80 -16.34 11.73
C TYR A 17 -4.95 -17.75 11.14
N TYR A 18 -4.42 -18.00 9.94
CA TYR A 18 -4.56 -19.31 9.31
C TYR A 18 -3.77 -20.40 10.03
N LEU A 19 -2.57 -20.09 10.51
CA LEU A 19 -1.73 -21.02 11.27
C LEU A 19 -2.31 -21.33 12.65
N SER A 20 -3.00 -20.38 13.28
CA SER A 20 -3.63 -20.54 14.60
C SER A 20 -4.74 -21.58 14.62
N LYS A 21 -5.25 -22.01 13.47
CA LYS A 21 -6.25 -23.09 13.39
C LYS A 21 -5.69 -24.43 13.86
N ASN A 22 -4.37 -24.66 13.73
CA ASN A 22 -3.75 -25.94 14.03
C ASN A 22 -2.47 -25.83 14.88
N HIS A 23 -2.03 -24.60 15.19
CA HIS A 23 -0.76 -24.35 15.86
C HIS A 23 -0.89 -23.26 16.92
N LYS A 24 0.03 -23.25 17.89
CA LYS A 24 0.21 -22.10 18.78
C LYS A 24 1.07 -21.07 18.05
N VAL A 25 0.53 -19.86 17.87
CA VAL A 25 1.16 -18.80 17.07
C VAL A 25 1.35 -17.55 17.90
N ASP A 26 2.58 -17.17 18.13
CA ASP A 26 2.92 -15.91 18.77
C ASP A 26 3.22 -14.85 17.70
N LEU A 27 2.70 -13.63 17.89
CA LEU A 27 2.83 -12.51 16.94
C LEU A 27 3.69 -11.41 17.53
N PHE A 28 4.71 -10.98 16.77
CA PHE A 28 5.66 -9.93 17.16
C PHE A 28 5.51 -8.69 16.30
N GLU A 29 5.47 -7.53 16.96
CA GLU A 29 5.41 -6.22 16.32
C GLU A 29 6.43 -5.27 16.95
N LYS A 30 7.23 -4.61 16.11
CA LYS A 30 8.23 -3.63 16.57
C LYS A 30 7.61 -2.33 17.06
N ASP A 31 6.47 -1.94 16.48
CA ASP A 31 5.79 -0.71 16.80
C ASP A 31 4.84 -0.84 18.01
N ASN A 32 4.32 0.27 18.48
CA ASN A 32 3.38 0.32 19.59
C ASN A 32 1.93 -0.04 19.19
N HIS A 33 1.69 -0.40 17.92
CA HIS A 33 0.38 -0.77 17.40
C HIS A 33 0.49 -1.98 16.48
N PHE A 34 -0.55 -2.81 16.45
CA PHE A 34 -0.70 -3.87 15.46
C PHE A 34 -1.39 -3.36 14.20
N GLY A 35 -1.11 -4.01 13.06
CA GLY A 35 -1.77 -3.75 11.79
C GLY A 35 -0.87 -3.20 10.69
N GLY A 36 0.36 -2.79 11.02
CA GLY A 36 1.27 -2.19 10.05
C GLY A 36 0.63 -0.99 9.36
N HIS A 37 0.53 -1.00 8.02
CA HIS A 37 -0.14 0.08 7.27
C HIS A 37 -1.65 0.20 7.51
N SER A 38 -2.29 -0.75 8.16
CA SER A 38 -3.68 -0.62 8.63
C SER A 38 -3.72 0.12 9.96
N HIS A 39 -3.38 1.39 9.90
CA HIS A 39 -3.18 2.26 11.05
C HIS A 39 -4.27 3.31 11.15
N THR A 40 -5.01 3.27 12.25
CA THR A 40 -6.08 4.23 12.56
C THR A 40 -5.62 5.17 13.67
N LEU A 41 -5.64 6.48 13.42
CA LEU A 41 -5.40 7.52 14.41
C LEU A 41 -6.72 8.10 14.94
N ASP A 42 -6.75 8.36 16.23
CA ASP A 42 -7.84 9.12 16.85
C ASP A 42 -7.41 10.59 17.06
N LEU A 43 -8.14 11.49 16.44
CA LEU A 43 -7.91 12.94 16.49
C LEU A 43 -9.03 13.63 17.26
N ASN A 44 -8.69 14.66 18.03
CA ASN A 44 -9.66 15.56 18.63
C ASN A 44 -9.66 16.88 17.86
N LEU A 45 -10.70 17.10 17.06
CA LEU A 45 -10.89 18.33 16.28
C LEU A 45 -12.17 19.03 16.76
N ASN A 46 -12.06 20.26 17.22
CA ASN A 46 -13.20 21.06 17.69
C ASN A 46 -14.11 20.30 18.67
N ASN A 47 -13.53 19.66 19.68
CA ASN A 47 -14.19 18.83 20.68
C ASN A 47 -14.94 17.59 20.13
N LYS A 48 -14.64 17.19 18.88
CA LYS A 48 -15.14 15.94 18.29
C LYS A 48 -13.99 14.95 18.13
N LYS A 49 -14.22 13.73 18.62
CA LYS A 49 -13.30 12.61 18.38
C LYS A 49 -13.56 12.05 16.98
N ILE A 50 -12.53 12.05 16.15
CA ILE A 50 -12.56 11.56 14.75
C ILE A 50 -11.47 10.51 14.60
N SER A 51 -11.83 9.32 14.12
CA SER A 51 -10.87 8.27 13.77
C SER A 51 -10.55 8.32 12.28
N VAL A 52 -9.27 8.28 11.91
CA VAL A 52 -8.79 8.39 10.52
C VAL A 52 -7.79 7.28 10.23
N ASP A 53 -7.98 6.55 9.14
CA ASP A 53 -6.98 5.63 8.61
C ASP A 53 -5.92 6.42 7.83
N ILE A 54 -4.62 6.21 8.14
CA ILE A 54 -3.51 6.98 7.59
C ILE A 54 -2.58 6.19 6.67
N GLY A 55 -2.78 4.89 6.53
CA GLY A 55 -1.98 4.04 5.66
C GLY A 55 -2.85 3.37 4.60
N PHE A 56 -3.20 2.11 4.78
CA PHE A 56 -4.12 1.39 3.90
C PHE A 56 -5.57 1.84 4.12
N ILE A 57 -6.18 2.47 3.12
CA ILE A 57 -7.51 3.11 3.26
C ILE A 57 -8.59 2.56 2.32
N VAL A 58 -8.23 2.04 1.14
CA VAL A 58 -9.20 1.58 0.14
C VAL A 58 -8.77 0.30 -0.57
N PHE A 59 -9.75 -0.48 -1.00
CA PHE A 59 -9.58 -1.69 -1.78
C PHE A 59 -10.78 -1.90 -2.72
N ASN A 60 -10.70 -2.87 -3.62
CA ASN A 60 -11.80 -3.21 -4.52
C ASN A 60 -11.86 -4.72 -4.78
N TYR A 61 -12.99 -5.20 -5.27
CA TYR A 61 -13.22 -6.63 -5.50
C TYR A 61 -12.34 -7.22 -6.61
N LYS A 62 -11.90 -6.40 -7.57
CA LYS A 62 -11.16 -6.88 -8.72
C LYS A 62 -9.70 -7.19 -8.38
N THR A 63 -9.05 -6.29 -7.64
CA THR A 63 -7.60 -6.37 -7.41
C THR A 63 -7.22 -6.92 -6.05
N TYR A 64 -8.21 -7.11 -5.15
CA TYR A 64 -7.99 -7.62 -3.79
C TYR A 64 -8.86 -8.87 -3.47
N PRO A 65 -8.94 -9.91 -4.34
CA PRO A 65 -9.86 -11.03 -4.13
C PRO A 65 -9.57 -11.78 -2.83
N ASN A 66 -8.30 -12.00 -2.49
CA ASN A 66 -7.90 -12.69 -1.27
C ASN A 66 -8.28 -11.90 0.00
N LEU A 67 -8.07 -10.58 -0.02
CA LEU A 67 -8.47 -9.71 1.09
C LEU A 67 -9.99 -9.71 1.29
N ILE A 68 -10.75 -9.66 0.22
CA ILE A 68 -12.22 -9.73 0.26
C ILE A 68 -12.70 -11.07 0.86
N ASN A 69 -12.09 -12.18 0.45
CA ASN A 69 -12.40 -13.49 1.02
C ASN A 69 -12.04 -13.55 2.50
N PHE A 70 -10.85 -13.07 2.86
CA PHE A 70 -10.41 -12.97 4.26
C PHE A 70 -11.37 -12.14 5.12
N PHE A 71 -11.87 -11.03 4.60
CA PHE A 71 -12.86 -10.19 5.29
C PHE A 71 -14.20 -10.90 5.43
N LYS A 72 -14.68 -11.60 4.40
CA LYS A 72 -15.91 -12.39 4.45
C LYS A 72 -15.81 -13.50 5.50
N ASP A 73 -14.73 -14.29 5.49
CA ASP A 73 -14.51 -15.41 6.41
C ASP A 73 -14.44 -14.94 7.87
N ASN A 74 -14.06 -13.69 8.08
CA ASN A 74 -13.97 -13.08 9.39
C ASN A 74 -15.14 -12.13 9.71
N SER A 75 -16.17 -12.06 8.87
CA SER A 75 -17.33 -11.19 9.06
C SER A 75 -16.93 -9.72 9.29
N ILE A 76 -15.93 -9.24 8.54
CA ILE A 76 -15.50 -7.83 8.54
C ILE A 76 -16.46 -7.04 7.65
N GLU A 77 -17.08 -6.02 8.24
CA GLU A 77 -17.98 -5.14 7.50
C GLU A 77 -17.18 -4.14 6.67
N ILE A 78 -17.64 -3.94 5.44
CA ILE A 78 -17.05 -2.99 4.48
C ILE A 78 -18.13 -2.04 3.97
N GLU A 79 -17.72 -0.84 3.57
CA GLU A 79 -18.61 0.17 3.00
C GLU A 79 -18.02 0.77 1.73
N LYS A 80 -18.90 1.32 0.86
CA LYS A 80 -18.48 1.97 -0.38
C LYS A 80 -17.68 3.24 -0.05
N SER A 81 -16.59 3.43 -0.79
CA SER A 81 -15.73 4.60 -0.69
C SER A 81 -15.54 5.27 -2.05
N ASN A 82 -15.18 6.54 -2.03
CA ASN A 82 -14.80 7.31 -3.21
C ASN A 82 -13.29 7.55 -3.16
N MET A 83 -12.54 6.79 -3.96
CA MET A 83 -11.15 7.12 -4.19
C MET A 83 -11.08 8.20 -5.25
N SER A 84 -10.60 9.38 -4.87
CA SER A 84 -10.38 10.51 -5.77
C SER A 84 -8.94 11.02 -5.64
N PHE A 85 -8.44 11.62 -6.72
CA PHE A 85 -7.18 12.30 -6.77
C PHE A 85 -7.44 13.75 -7.17
N SER A 86 -6.88 14.70 -6.44
CA SER A 86 -7.01 16.12 -6.72
C SER A 86 -5.65 16.77 -6.69
N VAL A 87 -5.47 17.80 -7.49
CA VAL A 87 -4.25 18.59 -7.58
C VAL A 87 -4.58 20.06 -7.40
N SER A 88 -3.82 20.71 -6.53
CA SER A 88 -3.80 22.17 -6.37
C SER A 88 -2.33 22.59 -6.43
N VAL A 89 -1.98 23.43 -7.38
CA VAL A 89 -0.62 23.92 -7.57
C VAL A 89 -0.50 25.28 -6.92
N LYS A 90 0.34 25.36 -5.88
CA LYS A 90 0.56 26.58 -5.09
C LYS A 90 0.93 27.77 -6.00
N ASP A 91 0.42 28.95 -5.65
CA ASP A 91 0.67 30.21 -6.34
C ASP A 91 0.20 30.24 -7.82
N THR A 92 -0.73 29.34 -8.16
CA THR A 92 -1.39 29.29 -9.48
C THR A 92 -2.89 29.05 -9.32
N ASN A 93 -3.64 29.25 -10.43
CA ASN A 93 -5.05 28.84 -10.50
C ASN A 93 -5.23 27.42 -11.05
N PHE A 94 -4.18 26.59 -10.97
CA PHE A 94 -4.20 25.25 -11.52
C PHE A 94 -4.73 24.25 -10.48
N GLU A 95 -6.03 24.01 -10.53
CA GLU A 95 -6.72 23.11 -9.62
C GLU A 95 -7.70 22.22 -10.37
N TYR A 96 -7.74 20.92 -10.03
CA TYR A 96 -8.71 19.99 -10.58
C TYR A 96 -8.87 18.74 -9.71
N CYS A 97 -9.96 18.01 -9.94
CA CYS A 97 -10.21 16.69 -9.36
C CYS A 97 -10.33 15.62 -10.46
N GLY A 98 -9.70 14.48 -10.28
CA GLY A 98 -9.74 13.34 -11.21
C GLY A 98 -11.07 12.57 -11.26
N LYS A 99 -12.15 13.12 -10.72
CA LYS A 99 -13.50 12.53 -10.71
C LYS A 99 -14.24 12.75 -12.05
N GLY A 100 -13.63 12.29 -13.16
CA GLY A 100 -14.19 12.44 -14.49
C GLY A 100 -14.06 13.87 -15.06
N ILE A 101 -14.72 14.13 -16.20
CA ILE A 101 -14.63 15.41 -16.91
C ILE A 101 -15.13 16.57 -16.03
N SER A 102 -16.24 16.39 -15.32
CA SER A 102 -16.76 17.42 -14.42
C SER A 102 -15.79 17.83 -13.31
N GLY A 103 -15.01 16.89 -12.79
CA GLY A 103 -13.96 17.15 -11.81
C GLY A 103 -12.77 17.88 -12.42
N MET A 104 -12.36 17.51 -13.62
CA MET A 104 -11.25 18.17 -14.34
C MET A 104 -11.57 19.66 -14.61
N PHE A 105 -12.81 20.00 -14.89
CA PHE A 105 -13.28 21.35 -15.15
C PHE A 105 -14.11 21.94 -13.99
N SER A 106 -13.92 21.45 -12.76
CA SER A 106 -14.55 22.04 -11.57
C SER A 106 -14.16 23.50 -11.36
N ASN A 107 -12.91 23.83 -11.61
CA ASN A 107 -12.48 25.22 -11.79
C ASN A 107 -12.75 25.64 -13.24
N LYS A 108 -13.74 26.50 -13.44
CA LYS A 108 -14.18 26.95 -14.78
C LYS A 108 -13.08 27.68 -15.56
N SER A 109 -12.12 28.30 -14.88
CA SER A 109 -10.99 28.98 -15.53
C SER A 109 -10.09 28.01 -16.32
N ASN A 110 -10.13 26.71 -16.00
CA ASN A 110 -9.38 25.69 -16.72
C ASN A 110 -9.75 25.58 -18.21
N ILE A 111 -10.99 25.96 -18.57
CA ILE A 111 -11.45 25.96 -19.97
C ILE A 111 -10.66 26.93 -20.84
N PHE A 112 -10.17 28.05 -20.25
CA PHE A 112 -9.41 29.09 -20.94
C PHE A 112 -7.90 28.95 -20.68
N ASN A 113 -7.45 27.98 -19.91
CA ASN A 113 -6.04 27.79 -19.59
C ASN A 113 -5.39 26.81 -20.57
N LEU A 114 -4.61 27.33 -21.54
CA LEU A 114 -3.94 26.50 -22.54
C LEU A 114 -3.03 25.43 -21.94
N LYS A 115 -2.34 25.73 -20.83
CA LYS A 115 -1.49 24.75 -20.14
C LYS A 115 -2.33 23.60 -19.57
N PHE A 116 -3.49 23.91 -19.00
CA PHE A 116 -4.41 22.91 -18.52
C PHE A 116 -4.98 22.04 -19.66
N LEU A 117 -5.34 22.67 -20.77
CA LEU A 117 -5.85 21.95 -21.94
C LEU A 117 -4.79 21.02 -22.54
N ASN A 118 -3.53 21.44 -22.63
CA ASN A 118 -2.43 20.58 -23.06
C ASN A 118 -2.28 19.36 -22.13
N MET A 119 -2.25 19.56 -20.81
CA MET A 119 -2.25 18.49 -19.83
C MET A 119 -3.44 17.52 -20.05
N PHE A 120 -4.63 18.05 -20.23
CA PHE A 120 -5.85 17.25 -20.41
C PHE A 120 -5.81 16.40 -21.67
N PHE A 121 -5.35 16.95 -22.81
CA PHE A 121 -5.20 16.18 -24.04
C PHE A 121 -4.12 15.12 -23.92
N ASP A 122 -2.99 15.43 -23.31
CA ASP A 122 -1.92 14.44 -23.05
C ASP A 122 -2.39 13.33 -22.11
N LEU A 123 -3.19 13.64 -21.10
CA LEU A 123 -3.83 12.65 -20.24
C LEU A 123 -4.67 11.66 -21.06
N ILE A 124 -5.53 12.18 -21.94
CA ILE A 124 -6.37 11.31 -22.78
C ILE A 124 -5.52 10.45 -23.72
N LYS A 125 -4.51 11.04 -24.37
CA LYS A 125 -3.57 10.35 -25.26
C LYS A 125 -2.83 9.24 -24.52
N PHE A 126 -2.24 9.58 -23.36
CA PHE A 126 -1.47 8.66 -22.53
C PHE A 126 -2.33 7.50 -22.02
N TYR A 127 -3.53 7.78 -21.51
CA TYR A 127 -4.43 6.75 -20.99
C TYR A 127 -4.93 5.82 -22.08
N LYS A 128 -5.30 6.34 -23.26
CA LYS A 128 -5.72 5.51 -24.39
C LYS A 128 -4.59 4.60 -24.88
N LYS A 129 -3.37 5.14 -24.99
CA LYS A 129 -2.20 4.39 -25.46
C LYS A 129 -1.83 3.25 -24.51
N ASN A 130 -1.87 3.49 -23.20
CA ASN A 130 -1.38 2.57 -22.20
C ASN A 130 -2.49 1.70 -21.52
N ASN A 131 -3.74 1.81 -21.98
CA ASN A 131 -4.82 0.97 -21.45
C ASN A 131 -4.68 -0.52 -21.83
N ASN A 132 -4.00 -0.83 -22.91
CA ASN A 132 -3.69 -2.19 -23.33
C ASN A 132 -2.25 -2.54 -22.94
N LEU A 133 -2.01 -3.81 -22.58
CA LEU A 133 -0.68 -4.29 -22.23
C LEU A 133 0.27 -4.09 -23.43
N THR A 134 1.25 -3.23 -23.25
CA THR A 134 2.38 -3.08 -24.18
C THR A 134 3.63 -3.56 -23.44
N ILE A 135 4.41 -4.43 -24.06
CA ILE A 135 5.69 -4.86 -23.52
C ILE A 135 6.69 -3.73 -23.77
N TYR A 136 7.24 -3.18 -22.71
CA TYR A 136 8.31 -2.19 -22.77
C TYR A 136 9.61 -2.81 -22.26
N ASP A 137 10.73 -2.21 -22.68
CA ASP A 137 12.05 -2.51 -22.12
C ASP A 137 12.03 -2.35 -20.61
N ASN A 138 12.48 -3.37 -19.89
CA ASN A 138 12.50 -3.36 -18.43
C ASN A 138 13.45 -2.29 -17.83
N ASN A 139 14.37 -1.76 -18.63
CA ASN A 139 15.32 -0.73 -18.20
C ASN A 139 14.78 0.70 -18.35
N LEU A 140 13.61 0.88 -18.97
CA LEU A 140 13.04 2.21 -19.20
C LEU A 140 12.33 2.70 -17.94
N THR A 141 12.67 3.93 -17.51
CA THR A 141 11.97 4.59 -16.39
C THR A 141 10.69 5.31 -16.87
N LEU A 142 9.82 5.65 -15.94
CA LEU A 142 8.65 6.48 -16.23
C LEU A 142 9.08 7.85 -16.79
N GLY A 143 10.08 8.49 -16.22
CA GLY A 143 10.60 9.79 -16.67
C GLY A 143 11.14 9.75 -18.11
N ASP A 144 11.92 8.71 -18.45
CA ASP A 144 12.43 8.51 -19.81
C ASP A 144 11.29 8.35 -20.80
N TYR A 145 10.27 7.57 -20.43
CA TYR A 145 9.10 7.36 -21.28
C TYR A 145 8.31 8.65 -21.52
N LEU A 146 8.05 9.44 -20.46
CA LEU A 146 7.35 10.73 -20.58
C LEU A 146 8.09 11.69 -21.51
N THR A 147 9.41 11.74 -21.41
CA THR A 147 10.29 12.54 -22.27
C THR A 147 10.27 12.06 -23.72
N LYS A 148 10.41 10.75 -23.94
CA LYS A 148 10.38 10.11 -25.27
C LYS A 148 9.04 10.36 -26.00
N GLU A 149 7.94 10.33 -25.25
CA GLU A 149 6.59 10.56 -25.81
C GLU A 149 6.29 12.06 -26.04
N LYS A 150 7.20 12.94 -25.67
CA LYS A 150 7.06 14.41 -25.81
C LYS A 150 5.76 14.93 -25.19
N LEU A 151 5.44 14.40 -23.98
CA LEU A 151 4.28 14.85 -23.22
C LEU A 151 4.57 16.20 -22.57
N SER A 152 3.54 17.02 -22.38
CA SER A 152 3.68 18.36 -21.81
C SER A 152 4.25 18.32 -20.39
N LYS A 153 4.95 19.38 -20.03
CA LYS A 153 5.48 19.54 -18.69
C LYS A 153 4.34 19.56 -17.65
N GLU A 154 3.23 20.17 -17.98
CA GLU A 154 2.04 20.23 -17.13
C GLU A 154 1.45 18.83 -16.88
N PHE A 155 1.43 17.94 -17.88
CA PHE A 155 1.01 16.55 -17.68
C PHE A 155 1.98 15.80 -16.77
N THR A 156 3.28 15.98 -16.97
CA THR A 156 4.30 15.34 -16.15
C THR A 156 4.26 15.84 -14.71
N ASP A 157 4.36 17.16 -14.50
CA ASP A 157 4.58 17.78 -13.19
C ASP A 157 3.28 17.93 -12.38
N TYR A 158 2.12 18.06 -13.05
CA TYR A 158 0.85 18.36 -12.37
C TYR A 158 -0.17 17.22 -12.45
N HIS A 159 0.15 16.12 -13.11
CA HIS A 159 -0.74 14.94 -13.14
C HIS A 159 -0.03 13.65 -12.78
N ILE A 160 0.88 13.16 -13.65
CA ILE A 160 1.35 11.78 -13.53
C ILE A 160 2.34 11.59 -12.39
N ILE A 161 3.33 12.46 -12.25
CA ILE A 161 4.32 12.36 -11.16
C ILE A 161 3.67 12.56 -9.78
N PRO A 162 2.81 13.59 -9.54
CA PRO A 162 2.10 13.72 -8.27
C PRO A 162 1.18 12.53 -7.95
N MET A 163 0.53 11.94 -8.95
CA MET A 163 -0.30 10.76 -8.76
C MET A 163 0.53 9.55 -8.32
N VAL A 164 1.66 9.30 -8.96
CA VAL A 164 2.60 8.23 -8.60
C VAL A 164 3.15 8.48 -7.20
N ALA A 165 3.63 9.67 -6.92
CA ALA A 165 4.14 10.07 -5.62
C ALA A 165 3.11 9.85 -4.49
N ALA A 166 1.84 10.19 -4.73
CA ALA A 166 0.76 9.99 -3.78
C ALA A 166 0.41 8.51 -3.56
N ILE A 167 0.44 7.68 -4.62
CA ILE A 167 0.11 6.23 -4.53
C ILE A 167 1.18 5.48 -3.72
N TRP A 168 2.45 5.78 -3.94
CA TRP A 168 3.56 5.07 -3.29
C TRP A 168 4.23 5.84 -2.15
N SER A 169 3.69 7.01 -1.76
CA SER A 169 4.23 7.86 -0.67
C SER A 169 5.72 8.16 -0.84
N MET A 170 6.13 8.46 -2.06
CA MET A 170 7.52 8.71 -2.43
C MET A 170 7.75 10.14 -2.94
N PRO A 171 8.98 10.66 -2.88
CA PRO A 171 9.32 11.95 -3.47
C PRO A 171 9.11 11.96 -5.00
N PRO A 172 8.78 13.12 -5.61
CA PRO A 172 8.57 13.23 -7.06
C PRO A 172 9.76 12.76 -7.91
N TYR A 173 10.99 12.96 -7.42
CA TYR A 173 12.19 12.48 -8.12
C TYR A 173 12.20 10.96 -8.23
N GLU A 174 11.95 10.26 -7.12
CA GLU A 174 11.92 8.79 -7.12
C GLU A 174 10.75 8.26 -7.98
N ALA A 175 9.62 8.96 -7.99
CA ALA A 175 8.49 8.61 -8.85
C ALA A 175 8.88 8.61 -10.34
N SER A 176 9.74 9.53 -10.79
CA SER A 176 10.23 9.57 -12.17
C SER A 176 11.19 8.42 -12.51
N GLN A 177 11.92 7.90 -11.53
CA GLN A 177 12.86 6.78 -11.68
C GLN A 177 12.18 5.41 -11.61
N MET A 178 10.87 5.36 -11.33
CA MET A 178 10.14 4.10 -11.25
C MET A 178 10.23 3.32 -12.59
N PRO A 179 10.49 1.99 -12.55
CA PRO A 179 10.46 1.17 -13.75
C PRO A 179 9.11 1.27 -14.46
N LEU A 180 9.13 1.61 -15.75
CA LEU A 180 7.93 1.82 -16.56
C LEU A 180 7.01 0.60 -16.56
N SER A 181 7.59 -0.60 -16.70
CA SER A 181 6.83 -1.85 -16.71
C SER A 181 6.03 -2.07 -15.43
N PHE A 182 6.61 -1.75 -14.26
CA PHE A 182 5.94 -1.83 -12.96
C PHE A 182 4.79 -0.83 -12.86
N PHE A 183 5.04 0.43 -13.23
CA PHE A 183 4.03 1.49 -13.23
C PHE A 183 2.83 1.11 -14.13
N LEU A 184 3.09 0.72 -15.38
CA LEU A 184 2.02 0.39 -16.33
C LEU A 184 1.19 -0.81 -15.87
N LYS A 185 1.84 -1.87 -15.38
CA LYS A 185 1.18 -3.07 -14.87
C LYS A 185 0.26 -2.74 -13.69
N PHE A 186 0.73 -1.90 -12.77
CA PHE A 186 -0.06 -1.46 -11.63
C PHE A 186 -1.30 -0.67 -12.08
N PHE A 187 -1.12 0.35 -12.93
CA PHE A 187 -2.21 1.19 -13.42
C PHE A 187 -3.26 0.40 -14.21
N GLN A 188 -2.83 -0.54 -15.04
CA GLN A 188 -3.73 -1.42 -15.79
C GLN A 188 -4.51 -2.35 -14.86
N ASN A 189 -3.86 -3.01 -13.92
CA ASN A 189 -4.50 -3.91 -12.97
C ASN A 189 -5.57 -3.20 -12.15
N HIS A 190 -5.30 -1.97 -11.69
CA HIS A 190 -6.21 -1.16 -10.90
C HIS A 190 -7.24 -0.41 -11.75
N GLY A 191 -7.16 -0.50 -13.09
CA GLY A 191 -8.07 0.18 -14.01
C GLY A 191 -7.95 1.71 -13.98
N LEU A 192 -6.77 2.23 -13.61
CA LEU A 192 -6.53 3.67 -13.46
C LEU A 192 -6.47 4.39 -14.82
N PHE A 193 -6.11 3.68 -15.91
CA PHE A 193 -6.19 4.22 -17.27
C PHE A 193 -7.62 4.31 -17.82
N LYS A 194 -8.62 3.74 -17.14
CA LYS A 194 -9.99 3.80 -17.59
C LYS A 194 -10.62 5.16 -17.29
N LEU A 195 -11.18 5.79 -18.31
CA LEU A 195 -11.93 7.04 -18.17
C LEU A 195 -13.37 6.81 -17.69
N LYS A 196 -13.91 5.60 -17.96
CA LYS A 196 -15.25 5.16 -17.56
C LYS A 196 -15.18 3.76 -16.96
N ASN A 197 -16.23 3.35 -16.23
CA ASN A 197 -16.33 2.00 -15.65
C ASN A 197 -15.14 1.62 -14.75
N ARG A 198 -14.69 2.56 -13.95
CA ARG A 198 -13.69 2.29 -12.91
C ARG A 198 -14.25 1.36 -11.83
N PRO A 199 -13.43 0.52 -11.20
CA PRO A 199 -13.90 -0.35 -10.13
C PRO A 199 -14.48 0.48 -8.97
N GLN A 200 -15.54 -0.02 -8.32
CA GLN A 200 -16.02 0.55 -7.07
C GLN A 200 -15.01 0.29 -5.97
N TRP A 201 -14.61 1.32 -5.28
CA TRP A 201 -13.73 1.24 -4.12
C TRP A 201 -14.53 1.07 -2.83
N TYR A 202 -13.92 0.40 -1.88
CA TYR A 202 -14.46 0.12 -0.56
C TYR A 202 -13.45 0.45 0.51
N THR A 203 -13.93 0.63 1.73
CA THR A 203 -13.12 0.76 2.95
C THR A 203 -13.70 -0.12 4.04
N VAL A 204 -12.94 -0.37 5.10
CA VAL A 204 -13.44 -1.08 6.28
C VAL A 204 -14.35 -0.15 7.07
N LYS A 205 -15.57 -0.61 7.35
CA LYS A 205 -16.53 0.12 8.18
C LYS A 205 -15.94 0.30 9.59
N ASN A 206 -16.05 1.50 10.13
CA ASN A 206 -15.46 1.89 11.42
C ASN A 206 -13.92 1.82 11.49
N ARG A 207 -13.24 1.94 10.34
CA ARG A 207 -11.78 2.00 10.18
C ARG A 207 -11.07 0.66 10.27
N SER A 208 -9.85 0.63 9.76
CA SER A 208 -9.04 -0.59 9.62
C SER A 208 -8.69 -1.25 10.95
N ARG A 209 -8.54 -0.49 12.04
CA ARG A 209 -8.33 -1.00 13.41
C ARG A 209 -9.38 -2.04 13.82
N THR A 210 -10.60 -1.94 13.31
CA THR A 210 -11.70 -2.87 13.63
C THR A 210 -11.38 -4.29 13.19
N TYR A 211 -10.88 -4.47 11.96
CA TYR A 211 -10.52 -5.81 11.50
C TYR A 211 -9.23 -6.30 12.17
N VAL A 212 -8.25 -5.43 12.39
CA VAL A 212 -7.01 -5.79 13.08
C VAL A 212 -7.31 -6.41 14.43
N ASN A 213 -8.10 -5.72 15.27
CA ASN A 213 -8.51 -6.22 16.58
C ASN A 213 -9.29 -7.54 16.50
N LYS A 214 -10.19 -7.66 15.50
CA LYS A 214 -11.00 -8.87 15.32
C LYS A 214 -10.15 -10.09 14.94
N ILE A 215 -9.10 -9.89 14.15
CA ILE A 215 -8.17 -10.94 13.78
C ILE A 215 -7.26 -11.30 14.95
N LEU A 216 -6.71 -10.31 15.67
CA LEU A 216 -5.90 -10.55 16.86
C LEU A 216 -6.60 -11.49 17.85
N ASN A 217 -7.89 -11.25 18.14
CA ASN A 217 -8.68 -12.07 19.04
C ASN A 217 -8.84 -13.54 18.59
N LYS A 218 -8.43 -13.88 17.36
CA LYS A 218 -8.49 -15.25 16.80
C LYS A 218 -7.11 -15.91 16.69
N ILE A 219 -6.05 -15.22 17.05
CA ILE A 219 -4.69 -15.76 17.08
C ILE A 219 -4.49 -16.50 18.40
N SER A 220 -3.96 -17.71 18.32
CA SER A 220 -3.95 -18.69 19.43
C SER A 220 -2.88 -18.48 20.50
N GLY A 221 -1.86 -17.65 20.22
CA GLY A 221 -0.72 -17.41 21.12
C GLY A 221 -0.68 -15.99 21.66
N GLU A 222 0.51 -15.57 22.08
CA GLU A 222 0.75 -14.25 22.65
C GLU A 222 0.99 -13.20 21.58
N HIS A 223 0.66 -11.93 21.91
CA HIS A 223 0.84 -10.78 21.02
C HIS A 223 1.82 -9.78 21.66
N TYR A 224 3.00 -9.67 21.08
CA TYR A 224 4.09 -8.84 21.58
C TYR A 224 4.17 -7.52 20.79
N LYS A 225 3.87 -6.37 21.43
CA LYS A 225 4.09 -5.02 20.89
C LYS A 225 5.38 -4.43 21.45
N ASN A 226 6.03 -3.54 20.69
CA ASN A 226 7.33 -2.97 21.03
C ASN A 226 8.44 -4.04 21.15
N TYR A 227 8.27 -5.16 20.45
CA TYR A 227 9.24 -6.24 20.38
C TYR A 227 9.92 -6.24 19.01
N LYS A 228 10.99 -5.45 18.88
CA LYS A 228 11.83 -5.47 17.69
C LYS A 228 12.69 -6.71 17.70
N ILE A 229 12.48 -7.59 16.73
CA ILE A 229 13.36 -8.74 16.51
C ILE A 229 14.62 -8.24 15.81
N ASN A 230 15.79 -8.57 16.38
CA ASN A 230 17.09 -8.08 15.92
C ASN A 230 17.87 -9.15 15.17
N LEU A 231 17.65 -10.46 15.52
CA LEU A 231 18.40 -11.55 14.93
C LEU A 231 17.57 -12.84 14.95
N ILE A 232 17.70 -13.63 13.90
CA ILE A 232 17.11 -14.97 13.78
C ILE A 232 18.24 -15.96 13.51
N LYS A 233 18.39 -16.96 14.40
CA LYS A 233 19.31 -18.07 14.23
C LYS A 233 18.53 -19.35 13.91
N ARG A 234 18.90 -19.97 12.81
CA ARG A 234 18.29 -21.22 12.34
C ARG A 234 19.14 -22.41 12.76
N HIS A 235 18.59 -23.28 13.58
CA HIS A 235 19.19 -24.56 13.96
C HIS A 235 18.48 -25.72 13.24
N LYS A 236 19.03 -26.92 13.37
CA LYS A 236 18.46 -28.12 12.71
C LYS A 236 17.03 -28.41 13.16
N GLU A 237 16.73 -28.22 14.44
CA GLU A 237 15.45 -28.63 15.06
C GLU A 237 14.59 -27.44 15.51
N ASN A 238 15.18 -26.26 15.71
CA ASN A 238 14.49 -25.08 16.20
C ASN A 238 15.05 -23.80 15.62
N ILE A 239 14.40 -22.70 15.95
CA ILE A 239 14.78 -21.34 15.55
C ILE A 239 14.77 -20.45 16.79
N GLU A 240 15.85 -19.73 17.01
CA GLU A 240 15.96 -18.70 18.03
C GLU A 240 15.68 -17.34 17.42
N ILE A 241 14.80 -16.57 18.07
CA ILE A 241 14.54 -15.17 17.69
C ILE A 241 14.95 -14.25 18.83
N PHE A 242 15.89 -13.36 18.57
CA PHE A 242 16.48 -12.45 19.55
C PHE A 242 15.80 -11.08 19.49
N TYR A 243 15.59 -10.48 20.65
CA TYR A 243 14.98 -9.17 20.81
C TYR A 243 15.67 -8.35 21.91
N GLY A 244 15.39 -7.05 21.93
CA GLY A 244 15.92 -6.15 22.94
C GLY A 244 17.45 -5.97 22.92
N GLU A 245 17.97 -5.20 23.87
CA GLU A 245 19.41 -4.87 23.96
C GLU A 245 20.24 -5.97 24.65
N LYS A 246 19.59 -6.82 25.46
CA LYS A 246 20.26 -7.86 26.26
C LYS A 246 20.37 -9.22 25.58
N ASN A 247 20.09 -9.29 24.27
CA ASN A 247 20.08 -10.55 23.51
C ASN A 247 19.17 -11.63 24.14
N GLU A 248 18.05 -11.23 24.71
CA GLU A 248 17.01 -12.15 25.13
C GLU A 248 16.43 -12.85 23.90
N PHE A 249 16.03 -14.11 24.05
CA PHE A 249 15.49 -14.85 22.90
C PHE A 249 14.33 -15.76 23.26
N PHE A 250 13.54 -16.07 22.26
CA PHE A 250 12.52 -17.11 22.27
C PHE A 250 12.90 -18.25 21.34
N ILE A 251 12.42 -19.45 21.63
CA ILE A 251 12.61 -20.65 20.80
C ILE A 251 11.28 -21.04 20.16
N TYR A 252 11.31 -21.31 18.86
CA TYR A 252 10.17 -21.72 18.04
C TYR A 252 10.52 -22.90 17.13
N ASP A 253 9.50 -23.68 16.75
CA ASP A 253 9.64 -24.75 15.76
C ASP A 253 9.76 -24.17 14.35
N LYS A 254 9.00 -23.09 14.07
CA LYS A 254 8.97 -22.38 12.78
C LYS A 254 8.82 -20.87 12.99
N VAL A 255 9.27 -20.12 11.99
CA VAL A 255 9.12 -18.66 11.94
C VAL A 255 8.57 -18.25 10.59
N VAL A 256 7.63 -17.32 10.58
CA VAL A 256 7.15 -16.59 9.41
C VAL A 256 7.62 -15.15 9.55
N ILE A 257 8.41 -14.66 8.60
CA ILE A 257 8.86 -13.26 8.53
C ILE A 257 7.93 -12.53 7.59
N ALA A 258 7.16 -11.57 8.11
CA ALA A 258 6.16 -10.80 7.40
C ALA A 258 6.47 -9.28 7.48
N THR A 259 7.74 -8.95 7.50
CA THR A 259 8.29 -7.58 7.42
C THR A 259 8.59 -7.20 5.97
N HIS A 260 9.15 -6.04 5.72
CA HIS A 260 9.72 -5.71 4.40
C HIS A 260 10.90 -6.62 4.10
N ALA A 261 11.20 -6.84 2.81
CA ALA A 261 12.20 -7.81 2.38
C ALA A 261 13.62 -7.45 2.85
N ASP A 262 13.98 -6.19 2.82
CA ASP A 262 15.25 -5.66 3.32
C ASP A 262 15.38 -5.82 4.84
N GLU A 263 14.31 -5.55 5.59
CA GLU A 263 14.25 -5.81 7.04
C GLU A 263 14.37 -7.31 7.33
N ALA A 264 13.65 -8.16 6.57
CA ALA A 264 13.73 -9.61 6.70
C ALA A 264 15.16 -10.10 6.51
N LEU A 265 15.85 -9.63 5.46
CA LEU A 265 17.23 -9.99 5.18
C LEU A 265 18.18 -9.55 6.31
N SER A 266 17.97 -8.33 6.85
CA SER A 266 18.84 -7.75 7.88
C SER A 266 18.82 -8.49 9.22
N ILE A 267 17.75 -9.21 9.53
CA ILE A 267 17.60 -9.96 10.79
C ILE A 267 18.04 -11.43 10.69
N LEU A 268 18.36 -11.93 9.50
CA LEU A 268 18.86 -13.31 9.33
C LEU A 268 20.35 -13.39 9.64
N GLU A 269 20.77 -14.26 10.56
CA GLU A 269 22.20 -14.45 10.90
C GLU A 269 23.03 -14.91 9.69
N LYS A 270 22.50 -15.88 8.94
CA LYS A 270 23.18 -16.49 7.79
C LYS A 270 22.18 -16.64 6.62
N PRO A 271 21.91 -15.54 5.89
CA PRO A 271 21.07 -15.63 4.71
C PRO A 271 21.75 -16.47 3.63
N THR A 272 20.98 -17.28 2.92
CA THR A 272 21.47 -18.02 1.74
C THR A 272 21.69 -17.06 0.57
N ASP A 273 22.35 -17.52 -0.49
CA ASP A 273 22.56 -16.69 -1.68
C ASP A 273 21.26 -16.42 -2.43
N GLU A 274 20.26 -17.30 -2.30
CA GLU A 274 18.91 -17.08 -2.86
C GLU A 274 18.08 -16.07 -2.07
N GLU A 275 18.40 -15.88 -0.79
CA GLU A 275 17.73 -14.90 0.08
C GLU A 275 18.32 -13.48 -0.06
N LYS A 276 19.55 -13.35 -0.54
CA LYS A 276 20.24 -12.08 -0.85
C LYS A 276 19.78 -11.50 -2.21
#